data_29257e6dc50a8538e114b5ce954c5b69
#
_entry.id   29257e6dc50a8538e114b5ce954c5b69
#
_cell.length_a   1.000
_cell.length_b   1.000
_cell.length_c   1.000
_cell.angle_alpha   90.00
_cell.angle_beta   90.00
_cell.angle_gamma   90.00
#
_symmetry.space_group_name_H-M   'P 1'
#
loop_
_entity.id
_entity.type
_entity.pdbx_description
1 polymer ?
#
loop_
_entity_poly.entity_id
_entity_poly.type
_entity_poly.pdbx_seq_one_letter_code
_entity_poly.pdbx_strand_id
1 'polypeptide(L)' 'MLEANSFFTNMVDELVEFSEYDPELAEGLKWIDGEAQKRGITFYEMVFHVLHRYDVDTRAKDWLATRN' A
#
# COMPACT_ATOMS: atom_id res chain seq x y z
N MET A 1 6.02 -16.49 10.18
CA MET A 1 6.50 -15.77 9.00
C MET A 1 5.62 -15.94 7.79
N LEU A 2 5.34 -17.19 7.45
CA LEU A 2 4.44 -17.46 6.32
C LEU A 2 3.05 -16.91 6.56
N GLU A 3 2.58 -16.97 7.80
CA GLU A 3 1.26 -16.45 8.15
C GLU A 3 1.17 -14.95 7.97
N ALA A 4 2.22 -14.23 8.36
CA ALA A 4 2.24 -12.78 8.20
C ALA A 4 2.23 -12.40 6.72
N ASN A 5 2.98 -13.12 5.89
CA ASN A 5 3.01 -12.89 4.46
C ASN A 5 1.66 -13.20 3.82
N SER A 6 1.02 -14.28 4.27
CA SER A 6 -0.30 -14.66 3.78
C SER A 6 -1.35 -13.61 4.13
N PHE A 7 -1.29 -13.10 5.36
CA PHE A 7 -2.21 -12.07 5.80
C PHE A 7 -2.06 -10.82 4.92
N PHE A 8 -0.84 -10.40 4.67
CA PHE A 8 -0.57 -9.23 3.85
C PHE A 8 -1.05 -9.44 2.41
N THR A 9 -0.74 -10.60 1.84
CA THR A 9 -1.14 -10.93 0.48
C THR A 9 -2.66 -10.93 0.34
N ASN A 10 -3.35 -11.50 1.32
CA ASN A 10 -4.82 -11.54 1.31
C ASN A 10 -5.39 -10.13 1.40
N MET A 11 -4.80 -9.28 2.22
CA MET A 11 -5.23 -7.89 2.35
C MET A 11 -5.08 -7.15 1.01
N VAL A 12 -3.96 -7.34 0.33
CA VAL A 12 -3.72 -6.70 -0.95
C VAL A 12 -4.71 -7.21 -1.99
N ASP A 13 -4.97 -8.52 -1.99
CA ASP A 13 -5.93 -9.10 -2.93
C ASP A 13 -7.33 -8.53 -2.71
N GLU A 14 -7.71 -8.30 -1.47
CA GLU A 14 -9.00 -7.65 -1.16
C GLU A 14 -9.05 -6.22 -1.69
N LEU A 15 -7.94 -5.50 -1.56
CA LEU A 15 -7.87 -4.15 -2.10
C LEU A 15 -8.05 -4.14 -3.61
N VAL A 16 -7.45 -5.10 -4.29
CA VAL A 16 -7.58 -5.23 -5.74
C VAL A 16 -9.04 -5.49 -6.12
N GLU A 17 -9.71 -6.37 -5.38
CA GLU A 17 -11.13 -6.63 -5.62
C GLU A 17 -11.98 -5.39 -5.39
N PHE A 18 -11.68 -4.67 -4.31
CA PHE A 18 -12.41 -3.47 -3.96
C PHE A 18 -12.25 -2.38 -5.02
N SER A 19 -11.12 -2.37 -5.71
CA SER A 19 -10.84 -1.38 -6.74
C SER A 19 -11.81 -1.43 -7.91
N GLU A 20 -12.54 -2.55 -8.08
CA GLU A 20 -13.55 -2.65 -9.11
C GLU A 20 -14.70 -1.66 -8.86
N TYR A 21 -14.91 -1.30 -7.61
CA TYR A 21 -15.98 -0.40 -7.20
C TYR A 21 -15.51 0.99 -6.84
N ASP A 22 -14.19 1.21 -6.81
CA ASP A 22 -13.60 2.48 -6.40
C ASP A 22 -12.58 2.94 -7.44
N PRO A 23 -12.95 3.89 -8.32
CA PRO A 23 -12.04 4.37 -9.37
C PRO A 23 -10.76 4.99 -8.85
N GLU A 24 -10.80 5.68 -7.70
CA GLU A 24 -9.61 6.29 -7.13
C GLU A 24 -8.63 5.23 -6.66
N LEU A 25 -9.15 4.19 -6.04
CA LEU A 25 -8.32 3.08 -5.60
C LEU A 25 -7.73 2.34 -6.80
N ALA A 26 -8.52 2.16 -7.85
CA ALA A 26 -8.05 1.51 -9.07
C ALA A 26 -6.88 2.29 -9.68
N GLU A 27 -6.97 3.60 -9.72
CA GLU A 27 -5.89 4.45 -10.23
C GLU A 27 -4.64 4.33 -9.39
N GLY A 28 -4.80 4.35 -8.07
CA GLY A 28 -3.68 4.20 -7.14
C GLY A 28 -2.98 2.87 -7.32
N LEU A 29 -3.72 1.79 -7.42
CA LEU A 29 -3.15 0.45 -7.60
C LEU A 29 -2.45 0.33 -8.95
N LYS A 30 -2.99 0.95 -9.97
CA LYS A 30 -2.38 0.96 -11.30
C LYS A 30 -1.02 1.67 -11.26
N TRP A 31 -0.96 2.79 -10.57
CA TRP A 31 0.29 3.52 -10.38
C TRP A 31 1.32 2.67 -9.65
N ILE A 32 0.88 1.99 -8.59
CA ILE A 32 1.76 1.12 -7.81
C ILE A 32 2.32 0.00 -8.68
N ASP A 33 1.47 -0.60 -9.51
CA ASP A 33 1.91 -1.67 -10.40
C ASP A 33 2.97 -1.16 -11.39
N GLY A 34 2.77 0.02 -11.95
CA GLY A 34 3.75 0.62 -12.85
C GLY A 34 5.09 0.87 -12.16
N GLU A 35 5.06 1.36 -10.93
CA GLU A 35 6.28 1.60 -10.16
C GLU A 35 6.99 0.30 -9.81
N ALA A 36 6.23 -0.75 -9.49
CA ALA A 36 6.80 -2.06 -9.21
C ALA A 36 7.58 -2.58 -10.42
N GLN A 37 7.00 -2.45 -11.60
CA GLN A 37 7.64 -2.89 -12.84
C GLN A 37 8.92 -2.12 -13.11
N LYS A 38 8.91 -0.82 -12.90
CA LYS A 38 10.09 0.02 -13.09
C LYS A 38 11.24 -0.40 -12.20
N ARG A 39 10.93 -0.82 -10.98
CA ARG A 39 11.93 -1.17 -9.98
C ARG A 39 12.30 -2.65 -10.00
N GLY A 40 11.58 -3.45 -10.80
CA GLY A 40 11.85 -4.88 -10.89
C GLY A 40 11.48 -5.64 -9.64
N ILE A 41 10.48 -5.16 -8.92
CA ILE A 41 9.97 -5.84 -7.71
C ILE A 41 8.53 -6.25 -7.93
N THR A 42 7.99 -7.06 -7.01
CA THR A 42 6.62 -7.52 -7.14
C THR A 42 5.64 -6.43 -6.76
N PHE A 43 4.41 -6.55 -7.24
CA PHE A 43 3.33 -5.65 -6.87
C PHE A 43 3.16 -5.61 -5.35
N TYR A 44 3.20 -6.77 -4.71
CA TYR A 44 3.02 -6.86 -3.26
C TYR A 44 4.13 -6.13 -2.50
N GLU A 45 5.36 -6.26 -2.96
CA GLU A 45 6.48 -5.55 -2.34
C GLU A 45 6.29 -4.04 -2.47
N MET A 46 5.83 -3.58 -3.63
CA MET A 46 5.61 -2.16 -3.84
C MET A 46 4.50 -1.63 -2.94
N VAL A 47 3.41 -2.38 -2.81
CA VAL A 47 2.31 -2.02 -1.91
C VAL A 47 2.83 -1.90 -0.47
N PHE A 48 3.65 -2.85 -0.05
CA PHE A 48 4.23 -2.82 1.29
C PHE A 48 5.04 -1.54 1.51
N HIS A 49 5.87 -1.17 0.55
CA HIS A 49 6.70 0.03 0.67
C HIS A 49 5.86 1.30 0.76
N VAL A 50 4.83 1.38 -0.08
CA VAL A 50 3.95 2.56 -0.09
C VAL A 50 3.22 2.69 1.25
N LEU A 51 2.63 1.61 1.74
CA LEU A 51 1.90 1.64 3.00
C LEU A 51 2.80 1.96 4.18
N HIS A 52 3.99 1.37 4.20
CA HIS A 52 4.93 1.61 5.29
C HIS A 52 5.35 3.08 5.33
N ARG A 53 5.68 3.64 4.17
CA ARG A 53 6.10 5.05 4.09
C ARG A 53 4.96 5.98 4.46
N TYR A 54 3.77 5.69 3.97
CA TYR A 54 2.60 6.51 4.25
C TYR A 54 2.29 6.52 5.75
N ASP A 55 2.32 5.34 6.36
CA ASP A 55 2.02 5.21 7.78
C ASP A 55 3.02 6.01 8.64
N VAL A 56 4.30 5.92 8.32
CA VAL A 56 5.33 6.64 9.06
C VAL A 56 5.14 8.15 8.91
N ASP A 57 4.92 8.62 7.69
CA ASP A 57 4.74 10.04 7.44
C ASP A 57 3.50 10.58 8.12
N THR A 58 2.39 9.82 8.06
CA THR A 58 1.14 10.23 8.68
C THR A 58 1.27 10.29 10.18
N ARG A 59 1.93 9.31 10.78
CA ARG A 59 2.16 9.30 12.23
C ARG A 59 3.01 10.48 12.67
N ALA A 60 4.05 10.78 11.91
CA ALA A 60 4.92 11.90 12.24
C ALA A 60 4.15 13.22 12.20
N LYS A 61 3.31 13.40 11.20
CA LYS A 61 2.50 14.62 11.08
C LYS A 61 1.49 14.72 12.21
N ASP A 62 0.82 13.63 12.53
CA ASP A 62 -0.16 13.60 13.63
C ASP A 62 0.51 13.92 14.95
N TRP A 63 1.69 13.34 15.18
CA TRP A 63 2.42 13.55 16.40
C TRP A 63 2.82 15.03 16.56
N LEU A 64 3.31 15.63 15.49
CA LEU A 64 3.69 17.04 15.50
C LEU A 64 2.47 17.94 15.73
N ALA A 65 1.34 17.59 15.11
CA ALA A 65 0.12 18.36 15.27
C ALA A 65 -0.40 18.32 16.71
N THR A 66 -0.31 17.16 17.35
CA THR A 66 -0.79 17.01 18.73
C THR A 66 0.11 17.68 19.76
N ARG A 67 1.36 17.87 19.44
CA ARG A 67 2.28 18.53 20.37
C ARG A 67 2.04 20.03 20.50
N ASN A 68 1.49 20.60 19.47
CA ASN A 68 1.16 22.02 19.47
C ASN A 68 -0.23 22.26 20.03
#